data_0303ee5503b436d3ea83be9cd5a92b26
#
_entry.id   0303ee5503b436d3ea83be9cd5a92b26
#
_cell.length_a   1.000
_cell.length_b   1.000
_cell.length_c   1.000
_cell.angle_alpha   90.00
_cell.angle_beta   90.00
_cell.angle_gamma   90.00
#
_symmetry.space_group_name_H-M   'P 1'
#
loop_
_entity.id
_entity.type
_entity.pdbx_description
1 polymer ?
#
loop_
_entity_poly.entity_id
_entity_poly.type
_entity_poly.pdbx_seq_one_letter_code
_entity_poly.pdbx_strand_id
1 'polypeptide(L)'
;TNDELLPAVQHLLQSLCRFLRNTQLQTSEISWQLVGMHHQLQEVCVRSASSHSDWENWHQLSGMRFEHLQLEGSVEGLVLTSQQLRPAQQDSIDLFSPYKQREPLASLLDRLRNRLGLQAIEKVGCRDEHLPEFALLVSSDQHGDERSSRAHCAQRPFWLMPQPQALRQHGGQLYWNGALALVYGPERIEDNWWQ
;
A
#
# COMPACT_ATOMS: atom_id res chain seq x y z
N THR A 1 -29.96 2.03 -9.71
CA THR A 1 -29.47 1.04 -8.71
C THR A 1 -28.08 0.57 -9.13
N ASN A 2 -27.22 0.15 -8.19
CA ASN A 2 -25.87 -0.33 -8.50
C ASN A 2 -25.87 -1.45 -9.54
N ASP A 3 -26.88 -2.29 -9.56
CA ASP A 3 -26.99 -3.41 -10.51
C ASP A 3 -27.18 -2.96 -11.97
N GLU A 4 -27.76 -1.80 -12.21
CA GLU A 4 -27.92 -1.23 -13.56
C GLU A 4 -26.63 -0.66 -14.12
N LEU A 5 -25.68 -0.30 -13.26
CA LEU A 5 -24.36 0.22 -13.65
C LEU A 5 -23.38 -0.89 -14.05
N LEU A 6 -23.56 -2.12 -13.54
CA LEU A 6 -22.62 -3.22 -13.75
C LEU A 6 -22.37 -3.54 -15.23
N PRO A 7 -23.37 -3.60 -16.13
CA PRO A 7 -23.11 -3.85 -17.55
C PRO A 7 -22.28 -2.75 -18.22
N ALA A 8 -22.55 -1.48 -17.87
CA ALA A 8 -21.80 -0.34 -18.41
C ALA A 8 -20.35 -0.32 -17.91
N VAL A 9 -20.15 -0.62 -16.62
CA VAL A 9 -18.82 -0.76 -16.00
C VAL A 9 -18.03 -1.86 -16.70
N GLN A 10 -18.63 -3.02 -16.90
CA GLN A 10 -18.01 -4.15 -17.60
C GLN A 10 -17.60 -3.77 -19.03
N HIS A 11 -18.48 -3.12 -19.77
CA HIS A 11 -18.21 -2.71 -21.15
C HIS A 11 -17.06 -1.72 -21.25
N LEU A 12 -17.03 -0.72 -20.38
CA LEU A 12 -15.95 0.28 -20.35
C LEU A 12 -14.61 -0.36 -19.97
N LEU A 13 -14.58 -1.25 -18.98
CA LEU A 13 -13.37 -1.97 -18.58
C LEU A 13 -12.83 -2.87 -19.69
N GLN A 14 -13.72 -3.60 -20.36
CA GLN A 14 -13.31 -4.43 -21.51
C GLN A 14 -12.73 -3.59 -22.63
N SER A 15 -13.31 -2.42 -22.90
CA SER A 15 -12.82 -1.49 -23.92
C SER A 15 -11.45 -0.91 -23.56
N LEU A 16 -11.28 -0.46 -22.31
CA LEU A 16 -9.99 0.01 -21.80
C LEU A 16 -8.93 -1.09 -21.87
N CYS A 17 -9.21 -2.29 -21.37
CA CYS A 17 -8.24 -3.38 -21.32
C CYS A 17 -7.89 -3.89 -22.73
N ARG A 18 -8.84 -3.84 -23.67
CA ARG A 18 -8.55 -4.13 -25.09
C ARG A 18 -7.59 -3.10 -25.67
N PHE A 19 -7.81 -1.81 -25.40
CA PHE A 19 -6.88 -0.74 -25.79
C PHE A 19 -5.50 -0.95 -25.20
N LEU A 20 -5.41 -1.20 -23.89
CA LEU A 20 -4.14 -1.43 -23.19
C LEU A 20 -3.35 -2.61 -23.80
N ARG A 21 -4.02 -3.72 -24.08
CA ARG A 21 -3.39 -4.89 -24.69
C ARG A 21 -2.91 -4.60 -26.11
N ASN A 22 -3.70 -3.93 -26.92
CA ASN A 22 -3.35 -3.60 -28.30
C ASN A 22 -2.16 -2.63 -28.38
N THR A 23 -2.00 -1.78 -27.41
CA THR A 23 -0.90 -0.80 -27.32
C THR A 23 0.27 -1.29 -26.47
N GLN A 24 0.21 -2.54 -25.96
CA GLN A 24 1.21 -3.09 -25.04
C GLN A 24 1.45 -2.21 -23.80
N LEU A 25 0.37 -1.64 -23.27
CA LEU A 25 0.38 -0.83 -22.07
C LEU A 25 -0.32 -1.53 -20.93
N GLN A 26 0.02 -1.13 -19.73
CA GLN A 26 -0.59 -1.55 -18.47
C GLN A 26 -0.82 -0.34 -17.58
N THR A 27 -1.76 -0.46 -16.65
CA THR A 27 -2.03 0.58 -15.65
C THR A 27 -2.15 -0.03 -14.26
N SER A 28 -1.78 0.73 -13.25
CA SER A 28 -2.00 0.41 -11.83
C SER A 28 -3.11 1.25 -11.21
N GLU A 29 -3.68 2.19 -11.98
CA GLU A 29 -4.71 3.09 -11.47
C GLU A 29 -5.75 3.41 -12.55
N ILE A 30 -7.01 3.33 -12.18
CA ILE A 30 -8.14 3.79 -12.98
C ILE A 30 -9.02 4.71 -12.14
N SER A 31 -9.65 5.69 -12.78
CA SER A 31 -10.58 6.61 -12.13
C SER A 31 -11.93 6.55 -12.83
N TRP A 32 -12.97 6.38 -12.04
CA TRP A 32 -14.36 6.45 -12.44
C TRP A 32 -14.91 7.82 -12.11
N GLN A 33 -15.56 8.45 -13.06
CA GLN A 33 -16.35 9.64 -12.84
C GLN A 33 -17.82 9.27 -13.08
N LEU A 34 -18.61 9.36 -12.03
CA LEU A 34 -20.06 9.16 -12.06
C LEU A 34 -20.72 10.52 -12.20
N VAL A 35 -21.51 10.65 -13.25
CA VAL A 35 -22.28 11.87 -13.52
C VAL A 35 -23.70 11.64 -13.03
N GLY A 36 -24.09 12.33 -11.97
CA GLY A 36 -25.43 12.28 -11.42
C GLY A 36 -26.36 13.34 -12.00
N MET A 37 -27.62 13.32 -11.56
CA MET A 37 -28.59 14.38 -11.83
C MET A 37 -27.99 15.73 -11.43
N HIS A 38 -28.27 16.77 -12.20
CA HIS A 38 -27.74 18.15 -12.00
C HIS A 38 -26.23 18.27 -12.18
N HIS A 39 -25.61 17.40 -12.96
CA HIS A 39 -24.15 17.42 -13.25
C HIS A 39 -23.25 17.28 -12.01
N GLN A 40 -23.76 16.68 -10.95
CA GLN A 40 -22.91 16.32 -9.84
C GLN A 40 -21.90 15.26 -10.29
N LEU A 41 -20.62 15.53 -10.07
CA LEU A 41 -19.53 14.62 -10.41
C LEU A 41 -19.01 13.97 -9.13
N GLN A 42 -19.02 12.64 -9.10
CA GLN A 42 -18.40 11.87 -8.05
C GLN A 42 -17.25 11.06 -8.65
N GLU A 43 -16.06 11.23 -8.11
CA GLU A 43 -14.87 10.53 -8.57
C GLU A 43 -14.53 9.38 -7.63
N VAL A 44 -14.22 8.23 -8.22
CA VAL A 44 -13.84 7.00 -7.52
C VAL A 44 -12.55 6.46 -8.12
N CYS A 45 -11.46 6.56 -7.37
CA CYS A 45 -10.17 6.02 -7.75
C CYS A 45 -10.06 4.56 -7.30
N VAL A 46 -9.62 3.69 -8.22
CA VAL A 46 -9.36 2.27 -7.99
C VAL A 46 -7.89 2.00 -8.31
N ARG A 47 -7.16 1.45 -7.35
CA ARG A 47 -5.74 1.15 -7.48
C ARG A 47 -5.46 -0.33 -7.33
N SER A 48 -4.49 -0.80 -8.08
CA SER A 48 -3.91 -2.14 -7.99
C SER A 48 -2.43 -2.08 -7.59
N ALA A 49 -1.98 -3.06 -6.83
CA ALA A 49 -0.59 -3.21 -6.42
C ALA A 49 0.36 -3.42 -7.59
N SER A 50 -0.13 -3.99 -8.68
CA SER A 50 0.63 -4.23 -9.89
C SER A 50 -0.06 -3.60 -11.10
N SER A 51 0.74 -3.16 -12.07
CA SER A 51 0.20 -2.71 -13.35
C SER A 51 -0.26 -3.92 -14.16
N HIS A 52 -1.48 -3.88 -14.68
CA HIS A 52 -2.03 -4.97 -15.51
C HIS A 52 -3.06 -4.45 -16.52
N SER A 53 -3.47 -5.32 -17.44
CA SER A 53 -4.51 -5.07 -18.43
C SER A 53 -5.62 -6.12 -18.38
N ASP A 54 -5.88 -6.67 -17.17
CA ASP A 54 -6.91 -7.65 -16.93
C ASP A 54 -8.21 -6.97 -16.47
N TRP A 55 -9.27 -7.12 -17.27
CA TRP A 55 -10.57 -6.47 -17.01
C TRP A 55 -11.33 -7.14 -15.85
N GLU A 56 -11.16 -8.44 -15.62
CA GLU A 56 -11.85 -9.16 -14.54
C GLU A 56 -11.37 -8.68 -13.18
N ASN A 57 -10.06 -8.50 -13.03
CA ASN A 57 -9.49 -7.94 -11.82
C ASN A 57 -9.98 -6.50 -11.59
N TRP A 58 -9.95 -5.64 -12.61
CA TRP A 58 -10.47 -4.28 -12.50
C TRP A 58 -11.95 -4.25 -12.17
N HIS A 59 -12.75 -5.18 -12.72
CA HIS A 59 -14.17 -5.30 -12.41
C HIS A 59 -14.41 -5.64 -10.93
N GLN A 60 -13.66 -6.62 -10.41
CA GLN A 60 -13.73 -7.02 -9.01
C GLN A 60 -13.35 -5.87 -8.06
N LEU A 61 -12.23 -5.18 -8.34
CA LEU A 61 -11.77 -4.06 -7.53
C LEU A 61 -12.73 -2.87 -7.58
N SER A 62 -13.29 -2.57 -8.75
CA SER A 62 -14.30 -1.51 -8.91
C SER A 62 -15.58 -1.84 -8.15
N GLY A 63 -16.05 -3.10 -8.20
CA GLY A 63 -17.22 -3.56 -7.46
C GLY A 63 -17.06 -3.34 -5.97
N MET A 64 -15.92 -3.73 -5.38
CA MET A 64 -15.62 -3.50 -3.96
C MET A 64 -15.65 -2.01 -3.57
N ARG A 65 -15.22 -1.13 -4.48
CA ARG A 65 -15.27 0.33 -4.22
C ARG A 65 -16.69 0.86 -4.32
N PHE A 66 -17.47 0.40 -5.28
CA PHE A 66 -18.85 0.84 -5.48
C PHE A 66 -19.80 0.36 -4.37
N GLU A 67 -19.55 -0.79 -3.73
CA GLU A 67 -20.31 -1.26 -2.58
C GLU A 67 -20.32 -0.28 -1.41
N HIS A 68 -19.25 0.47 -1.24
CA HIS A 68 -19.10 1.48 -0.17
C HIS A 68 -19.42 2.90 -0.62
N LEU A 69 -19.84 3.08 -1.87
CA LEU A 69 -20.17 4.37 -2.43
C LEU A 69 -21.60 4.76 -2.09
N GLN A 70 -21.78 5.87 -1.41
CA GLN A 70 -23.09 6.46 -1.21
C GLN A 70 -23.39 7.34 -2.43
N LEU A 71 -24.27 6.85 -3.30
CA LEU A 71 -24.72 7.61 -4.47
C LEU A 71 -25.86 8.53 -4.04
N GLU A 72 -25.67 9.83 -4.19
CA GLU A 72 -26.72 10.83 -4.00
C GLU A 72 -27.56 10.96 -5.28
N GLY A 73 -28.50 10.05 -5.49
CA GLY A 73 -29.41 10.08 -6.64
C GLY A 73 -29.11 9.06 -7.74
N SER A 74 -29.69 9.28 -8.93
CA SER A 74 -29.47 8.42 -10.10
C SER A 74 -28.22 8.86 -10.87
N VAL A 75 -27.44 7.88 -11.36
CA VAL A 75 -26.29 8.11 -12.24
C VAL A 75 -26.76 8.10 -13.68
N GLU A 76 -26.46 9.19 -14.42
CA GLU A 76 -26.82 9.37 -15.82
C GLU A 76 -25.68 9.06 -16.78
N GLY A 77 -24.42 9.10 -16.27
CA GLY A 77 -23.24 8.84 -17.09
C GLY A 77 -22.08 8.26 -16.30
N LEU A 78 -21.27 7.49 -16.99
CA LEU A 78 -20.02 6.93 -16.49
C LEU A 78 -18.88 7.29 -17.42
N VAL A 79 -17.78 7.79 -16.84
CA VAL A 79 -16.53 8.00 -17.56
C VAL A 79 -15.43 7.20 -16.86
N LEU A 80 -14.65 6.45 -17.63
CA LEU A 80 -13.50 5.70 -17.16
C LEU A 80 -12.23 6.32 -17.72
N THR A 81 -11.31 6.67 -16.85
CA THR A 81 -10.01 7.24 -17.21
C THR A 81 -8.87 6.46 -16.59
N SER A 82 -7.70 6.49 -17.23
CA SER A 82 -6.45 6.00 -16.67
C SER A 82 -5.32 6.93 -17.08
N GLN A 83 -4.59 7.44 -16.12
CA GLN A 83 -3.51 8.43 -16.35
C GLN A 83 -2.11 7.82 -16.23
N GLN A 84 -1.96 6.73 -15.47
CA GLN A 84 -0.67 6.10 -15.22
C GLN A 84 -0.45 4.90 -16.14
N LEU A 85 -0.17 5.18 -17.42
CA LEU A 85 0.14 4.14 -18.40
C LEU A 85 1.64 3.81 -18.39
N ARG A 86 1.96 2.52 -18.34
CA ARG A 86 3.33 2.01 -18.41
C ARG A 86 3.44 0.94 -19.48
N PRO A 87 4.61 0.77 -20.12
CA PRO A 87 4.83 -0.37 -21.01
C PRO A 87 4.57 -1.68 -20.28
N ALA A 88 3.93 -2.62 -20.96
CA ALA A 88 3.70 -3.95 -20.40
C ALA A 88 5.06 -4.62 -20.15
N GLN A 89 5.36 -4.88 -18.87
CA GLN A 89 6.48 -5.75 -18.53
C GLN A 89 6.04 -7.19 -18.80
N GLN A 90 6.77 -7.87 -19.66
CA GLN A 90 6.62 -9.31 -19.78
C GLN A 90 7.28 -9.92 -18.54
N ASP A 91 6.48 -10.25 -17.54
CA ASP A 91 6.95 -11.12 -16.47
C ASP A 91 7.32 -12.46 -17.12
N SER A 92 8.62 -12.71 -17.20
CA SER A 92 9.13 -14.01 -17.64
C SER A 92 8.69 -15.05 -16.61
N ILE A 93 7.61 -15.74 -16.90
CA ILE A 93 7.15 -16.86 -16.09
C ILE A 93 8.19 -17.94 -16.23
N ASP A 94 8.96 -18.19 -15.18
CA ASP A 94 9.84 -19.33 -15.10
C ASP A 94 8.97 -20.60 -15.09
N LEU A 95 8.98 -21.30 -16.22
CA LEU A 95 8.23 -22.53 -16.45
C LEU A 95 8.59 -23.66 -15.45
N PHE A 96 9.70 -23.53 -14.74
CA PHE A 96 10.21 -24.53 -13.80
C PHE A 96 9.94 -24.18 -12.33
N SER A 97 9.40 -23.00 -12.03
CA SER A 97 8.98 -22.66 -10.68
C SER A 97 7.73 -23.46 -10.32
N PRO A 98 7.75 -24.26 -9.25
CA PRO A 98 6.55 -24.93 -8.76
C PRO A 98 5.58 -23.87 -8.21
N TYR A 99 4.73 -23.35 -9.06
CA TYR A 99 3.72 -22.36 -8.71
C TYR A 99 2.71 -23.02 -7.74
N LYS A 100 2.93 -22.85 -6.45
CA LYS A 100 1.87 -23.07 -5.47
C LYS A 100 0.82 -21.99 -5.73
N GLN A 101 -0.41 -22.43 -5.97
CA GLN A 101 -1.64 -21.62 -6.09
C GLN A 101 -1.95 -20.83 -4.80
N ARG A 102 -0.99 -20.05 -4.33
CA ARG A 102 -1.25 -19.07 -3.28
C ARG A 102 -1.60 -17.77 -3.99
N GLU A 103 -2.76 -17.25 -3.66
CA GLU A 103 -3.14 -15.91 -4.10
C GLU A 103 -1.93 -14.97 -3.90
N PRO A 104 -1.46 -14.26 -4.92
CA PRO A 104 -0.32 -13.37 -4.78
C PRO A 104 -0.61 -12.36 -3.66
N LEU A 105 0.35 -12.10 -2.79
CA LEU A 105 0.22 -11.11 -1.71
C LEU A 105 -0.30 -9.76 -2.24
N ALA A 106 0.11 -9.39 -3.45
CA ALA A 106 -0.35 -8.19 -4.13
C ALA A 106 -1.88 -8.17 -4.30
N SER A 107 -2.49 -9.28 -4.76
CA SER A 107 -3.94 -9.37 -4.94
C SER A 107 -4.69 -9.24 -3.61
N LEU A 108 -4.18 -9.86 -2.54
CA LEU A 108 -4.75 -9.71 -1.20
C LEU A 108 -4.67 -8.25 -0.73
N LEU A 109 -3.53 -7.60 -0.87
CA LEU A 109 -3.34 -6.19 -0.49
C LEU A 109 -4.27 -5.28 -1.27
N ASP A 110 -4.47 -5.53 -2.57
CA ASP A 110 -5.39 -4.78 -3.40
C ASP A 110 -6.83 -4.87 -2.91
N ARG A 111 -7.28 -6.07 -2.63
CA ARG A 111 -8.63 -6.30 -2.09
C ARG A 111 -8.84 -5.59 -0.76
N LEU A 112 -7.87 -5.70 0.14
CA LEU A 112 -7.93 -5.05 1.45
C LEU A 112 -7.95 -3.52 1.30
N ARG A 113 -7.10 -2.94 0.46
CA ARG A 113 -7.06 -1.48 0.23
C ARG A 113 -8.32 -0.95 -0.42
N ASN A 114 -8.85 -1.66 -1.40
CA ASN A 114 -10.10 -1.24 -2.06
C ASN A 114 -11.31 -1.39 -1.14
N ARG A 115 -11.29 -2.30 -0.17
CA ARG A 115 -12.37 -2.49 0.80
C ARG A 115 -12.27 -1.56 2.01
N LEU A 116 -11.08 -1.37 2.57
CA LEU A 116 -10.86 -0.63 3.81
C LEU A 116 -10.44 0.82 3.59
N GLY A 117 -10.05 1.18 2.37
CA GLY A 117 -9.47 2.46 2.01
C GLY A 117 -7.98 2.36 1.70
N LEU A 118 -7.50 3.28 0.86
CA LEU A 118 -6.12 3.25 0.34
C LEU A 118 -5.06 3.42 1.44
N GLN A 119 -5.41 4.10 2.53
CA GLN A 119 -4.50 4.36 3.66
C GLN A 119 -4.60 3.33 4.79
N ALA A 120 -5.48 2.33 4.66
CA ALA A 120 -5.68 1.33 5.71
C ALA A 120 -4.51 0.34 5.84
N ILE A 121 -3.67 0.25 4.81
CA ILE A 121 -2.52 -0.65 4.79
C ILE A 121 -1.30 0.13 4.33
N GLU A 122 -0.33 0.19 5.21
CA GLU A 122 0.93 0.87 5.01
C GLU A 122 2.08 -0.13 4.97
N LYS A 123 3.10 0.20 4.19
CA LYS A 123 4.35 -0.56 4.17
C LYS A 123 5.29 0.03 5.20
N VAL A 124 5.84 -0.82 6.02
CA VAL A 124 6.85 -0.45 7.01
C VAL A 124 8.23 -0.73 6.44
N GLY A 125 9.07 0.25 6.47
CA GLY A 125 10.48 0.16 6.08
C GLY A 125 11.41 0.68 7.17
N CYS A 126 12.70 0.52 6.97
CA CYS A 126 13.72 1.08 7.85
C CYS A 126 14.55 2.10 7.08
N ARG A 127 14.89 3.18 7.76
CA ARG A 127 15.87 4.17 7.32
C ARG A 127 17.14 3.98 8.12
N ASP A 128 18.29 4.33 7.53
CA ASP A 128 19.55 4.33 8.24
C ASP A 128 19.67 5.60 9.09
N GLU A 129 19.07 5.53 10.28
CA GLU A 129 19.02 6.61 11.26
C GLU A 129 19.50 6.12 12.63
N HIS A 130 20.16 7.01 13.36
CA HIS A 130 20.71 6.70 14.68
C HIS A 130 19.62 6.59 15.76
N LEU A 131 18.56 7.40 15.65
CA LEU A 131 17.42 7.37 16.59
C LEU A 131 16.37 6.39 16.11
N PRO A 132 15.96 5.41 16.95
CA PRO A 132 14.98 4.39 16.57
C PRO A 132 13.65 4.97 16.10
N GLU A 133 13.22 6.10 16.68
CA GLU A 133 11.97 6.79 16.36
C GLU A 133 11.96 7.31 14.91
N PHE A 134 13.12 7.70 14.38
CA PHE A 134 13.27 8.18 13.01
C PHE A 134 13.73 7.11 12.03
N ALA A 135 14.12 5.93 12.55
CA ALA A 135 14.51 4.80 11.72
C ALA A 135 13.31 4.11 11.06
N LEU A 136 12.09 4.31 11.58
CA LEU A 136 10.89 3.74 11.03
C LEU A 136 10.36 4.61 9.89
N LEU A 137 10.19 4.02 8.72
CA LEU A 137 9.49 4.62 7.59
C LEU A 137 8.13 3.95 7.43
N VAL A 138 7.09 4.76 7.41
CA VAL A 138 5.75 4.32 7.06
C VAL A 138 5.40 4.94 5.72
N SER A 139 5.09 4.11 4.73
CA SER A 139 4.77 4.54 3.36
C SER A 139 3.50 3.87 2.87
N SER A 140 2.61 4.66 2.32
CA SER A 140 1.45 4.17 1.57
C SER A 140 1.80 3.81 0.13
N ASP A 141 2.95 4.27 -0.38
CA ASP A 141 3.38 4.05 -1.76
C ASP A 141 3.98 2.66 -1.96
N GLN A 142 3.42 1.93 -2.92
CA GLN A 142 3.93 0.62 -3.32
C GLN A 142 5.23 0.68 -4.11
N HIS A 143 5.55 1.84 -4.67
CA HIS A 143 6.71 2.08 -5.52
C HIS A 143 7.85 2.78 -4.76
N GLY A 144 7.80 2.78 -3.44
CA GLY A 144 8.92 3.23 -2.61
C GLY A 144 10.16 2.44 -3.03
N ASP A 145 11.17 3.21 -3.47
CA ASP A 145 12.50 2.75 -3.83
C ASP A 145 12.93 1.64 -2.87
N GLU A 146 13.14 0.44 -3.37
CA GLU A 146 13.65 -0.71 -2.62
C GLU A 146 15.12 -0.52 -2.16
N ARG A 147 15.55 0.71 -2.04
CA ARG A 147 16.69 1.07 -1.22
C ARG A 147 16.32 0.95 0.26
N SER A 148 15.67 -0.16 0.59
CA SER A 148 15.84 -0.75 1.89
C SER A 148 17.33 -1.00 2.03
N SER A 149 18.03 0.04 2.50
CA SER A 149 19.29 -0.16 3.15
C SER A 149 19.09 -1.42 3.99
N ARG A 150 19.88 -2.44 3.78
CA ARG A 150 20.01 -3.55 4.72
C ARG A 150 20.67 -2.92 5.96
N ALA A 151 19.95 -1.95 6.55
CA ALA A 151 20.24 -1.46 7.86
C ALA A 151 20.37 -2.73 8.67
N HIS A 152 21.52 -2.93 9.25
CA HIS A 152 21.72 -3.94 10.24
C HIS A 152 20.65 -3.68 11.30
N CYS A 153 19.47 -4.28 11.14
CA CYS A 153 18.46 -4.40 12.20
C CYS A 153 19.04 -5.34 13.27
N ALA A 154 20.27 -5.04 13.69
CA ALA A 154 20.89 -5.70 14.79
C ALA A 154 20.12 -5.27 16.02
N GLN A 155 19.45 -6.17 16.65
CA GLN A 155 19.03 -6.22 18.06
C GLN A 155 18.83 -4.87 18.81
N ARG A 156 18.54 -3.78 18.09
CA ARG A 156 18.27 -2.46 18.65
C ARG A 156 16.80 -2.37 19.06
N PRO A 157 16.48 -1.63 20.14
CA PRO A 157 15.09 -1.34 20.48
C PRO A 157 14.45 -0.49 19.38
N PHE A 158 13.17 -0.72 19.12
CA PHE A 158 12.41 0.04 18.11
C PHE A 158 12.01 1.44 18.58
N TRP A 159 12.12 1.73 19.86
CA TRP A 159 11.76 3.00 20.46
C TRP A 159 12.55 3.22 21.75
N LEU A 160 12.77 4.47 22.08
CA LEU A 160 13.35 4.90 23.34
C LEU A 160 12.25 5.40 24.29
N MET A 161 12.50 5.31 25.58
CA MET A 161 11.58 5.91 26.56
C MET A 161 11.58 7.44 26.38
N PRO A 162 10.40 8.11 26.41
CA PRO A 162 10.31 9.55 26.20
C PRO A 162 11.10 10.37 27.22
N GLN A 163 11.32 9.81 28.41
CA GLN A 163 12.15 10.40 29.45
C GLN A 163 13.15 9.35 29.96
N PRO A 164 14.44 9.70 30.07
CA PRO A 164 15.42 8.80 30.63
C PRO A 164 15.12 8.49 32.10
N GLN A 165 15.25 7.22 32.46
CA GLN A 165 15.03 6.75 33.82
C GLN A 165 16.37 6.44 34.49
N ALA A 166 16.56 6.96 35.70
CA ALA A 166 17.78 6.68 36.46
C ALA A 166 17.81 5.23 36.91
N LEU A 167 18.86 4.51 36.57
CA LEU A 167 19.10 3.15 37.04
C LEU A 167 19.91 3.18 38.34
N ARG A 168 19.58 2.27 39.24
CA ARG A 168 20.41 2.01 40.44
C ARG A 168 21.41 0.90 40.11
N GLN A 169 22.63 1.06 40.56
CA GLN A 169 23.67 0.04 40.45
C GLN A 169 24.08 -0.43 41.82
N HIS A 170 24.04 -1.74 42.03
CA HIS A 170 24.53 -2.34 43.26
C HIS A 170 25.27 -3.66 42.91
N GLY A 171 26.52 -3.78 43.38
CA GLY A 171 27.31 -4.97 43.10
C GLY A 171 27.54 -5.30 41.62
N GLY A 172 27.56 -4.30 40.72
CA GLY A 172 27.67 -4.50 39.28
C GLY A 172 26.35 -4.81 38.56
N GLN A 173 25.27 -5.03 39.34
CA GLN A 173 23.93 -5.30 38.81
C GLN A 173 23.14 -4.00 38.67
N LEU A 174 22.41 -3.85 37.56
CA LEU A 174 21.49 -2.73 37.30
C LEU A 174 20.08 -3.07 37.79
N TYR A 175 19.39 -2.06 38.35
CA TYR A 175 18.04 -2.18 38.89
C TYR A 175 17.14 -1.04 38.46
N TRP A 176 15.93 -1.39 37.99
CA TRP A 176 14.79 -0.50 37.79
C TRP A 176 13.50 -1.31 38.03
N ASN A 177 12.82 -1.05 39.13
CA ASN A 177 11.65 -1.86 39.57
C ASN A 177 11.92 -3.38 39.65
N GLY A 178 13.18 -3.79 39.70
CA GLY A 178 13.67 -5.17 39.70
C GLY A 178 15.08 -5.23 39.12
N ALA A 179 15.69 -6.41 39.19
CA ALA A 179 17.00 -6.65 38.60
C ALA A 179 16.87 -6.65 37.06
N LEU A 180 17.77 -5.93 36.36
CA LEU A 180 17.81 -5.86 34.92
C LEU A 180 18.93 -6.73 34.35
N ALA A 181 18.63 -7.46 33.29
CA ALA A 181 19.66 -8.12 32.49
C ALA A 181 20.01 -7.23 31.27
N LEU A 182 21.27 -6.91 31.11
CA LEU A 182 21.76 -6.20 29.92
C LEU A 182 21.77 -7.18 28.74
N VAL A 183 20.88 -6.98 27.78
CA VAL A 183 20.79 -7.84 26.59
C VAL A 183 21.74 -7.34 25.49
N TYR A 184 21.85 -6.01 25.34
CA TYR A 184 22.70 -5.37 24.36
C TYR A 184 23.13 -3.97 24.86
N GLY A 185 24.26 -3.45 24.39
CA GLY A 185 24.77 -2.13 24.73
C GLY A 185 25.77 -2.15 25.90
N PRO A 186 26.07 -1.00 26.52
CA PRO A 186 25.46 0.32 26.29
C PRO A 186 25.84 0.90 24.95
N GLU A 187 24.89 1.60 24.31
CA GLU A 187 25.12 2.37 23.10
C GLU A 187 24.98 3.85 23.41
N ARG A 188 25.91 4.68 22.94
CA ARG A 188 25.82 6.13 23.05
C ARG A 188 25.01 6.66 21.88
N ILE A 189 23.87 7.26 22.14
CA ILE A 189 23.04 7.96 21.17
C ILE A 189 23.29 9.45 21.38
N GLU A 190 23.76 10.14 20.34
CA GLU A 190 23.93 11.59 20.35
C GLU A 190 22.70 12.25 19.76
N ASP A 191 22.17 13.26 20.44
CA ASP A 191 21.08 14.09 19.92
C ASP A 191 21.53 14.82 18.64
N ASN A 192 20.58 15.02 17.75
CA ASN A 192 20.75 15.78 16.50
C ASN A 192 20.86 17.30 16.83
N TRP A 193 21.89 17.72 17.54
CA TRP A 193 22.13 19.10 17.95
C TRP A 193 22.38 20.08 16.78
N TRP A 194 22.50 19.53 15.56
CA TRP A 194 22.73 20.28 14.32
C TRP A 194 21.46 20.51 13.48
N GLN A 195 20.26 20.11 13.95
CA GLN A 195 18.98 20.41 13.29
C GLN A 195 18.39 21.73 13.74
#